data_1d38c3092074fd74cd9a4264394e4f4d
#
_entry.id   1d38c3092074fd74cd9a4264394e4f4d
#
_cell.length_a   1.000
_cell.length_b   1.000
_cell.length_c   1.000
_cell.angle_alpha   90.00
_cell.angle_beta   90.00
_cell.angle_gamma   90.00
#
_symmetry.space_group_name_H-M   'P 1'
#
loop_
_entity.id
_entity.type
_entity.pdbx_description
1 polymer ?
#
loop_
_entity_poly.entity_id
_entity_poly.type
_entity_poly.pdbx_seq_one_letter_code
_entity_poly.pdbx_strand_id
1 'polypeptide(L)'
;SAPSSAGPAVSHDSPDIPDSPDPQLTLARGDQPEIDLEIKRSHFLARAQRADCEEEARAFIAAVRSRYPDARHPCSAYIVPSPGAPPIERSSDDGEPSGTAGQPMLETLRSSGLTATAVVVTRYFGGTLLGTGGLVRAYSEATTRVLAAAKRVRLTTRYLWEAQIPVADAGRVEAELRAASERGAHDLSVEDTTWGATHAVLALTTDSPDATRITEILAAITAGGAAPRSAGHRVVELPA
;
A
#
# COMPACT_ATOMS: atom_id res chain seq x y z
N SER A 1 0.62 19.00 -58.97
CA SER A 1 -0.15 19.07 -57.74
C SER A 1 -0.48 17.65 -57.29
N ALA A 2 0.22 17.14 -56.30
CA ALA A 2 -0.12 15.89 -55.64
C ALA A 2 -0.45 16.19 -54.17
N PRO A 3 -1.52 15.61 -53.60
CA PRO A 3 -1.81 15.78 -52.20
C PRO A 3 -1.01 14.81 -51.34
N SER A 4 -0.33 15.35 -50.36
CA SER A 4 0.35 14.62 -49.28
C SER A 4 -0.71 13.97 -48.38
N SER A 5 -0.69 12.65 -48.28
CA SER A 5 -1.48 11.90 -47.29
C SER A 5 -0.66 11.73 -46.00
N ALA A 6 -0.95 12.57 -45.02
CA ALA A 6 -0.49 12.32 -43.67
C ALA A 6 -1.34 11.19 -43.08
N GLY A 7 -0.72 10.07 -42.77
CA GLY A 7 -1.31 8.99 -42.00
C GLY A 7 -1.52 9.41 -40.53
N PRO A 8 -2.50 8.82 -39.82
CA PRO A 8 -2.75 9.16 -38.43
C PRO A 8 -1.60 8.74 -37.53
N ALA A 9 -1.12 9.68 -36.71
CA ALA A 9 -0.17 9.41 -35.66
C ALA A 9 -0.84 8.46 -34.64
N VAL A 10 -0.27 7.26 -34.51
CA VAL A 10 -0.63 6.33 -33.44
C VAL A 10 -0.06 6.90 -32.15
N SER A 11 -0.91 7.49 -31.32
CA SER A 11 -0.57 7.84 -29.96
C SER A 11 -0.35 6.53 -29.20
N HIS A 12 0.89 6.23 -28.88
CA HIS A 12 1.22 5.24 -27.87
C HIS A 12 0.77 5.81 -26.53
N ASP A 13 -0.40 5.38 -26.11
CA ASP A 13 -0.88 5.54 -24.74
C ASP A 13 0.00 4.61 -23.88
N SER A 14 1.15 5.14 -23.45
CA SER A 14 1.95 4.48 -22.41
C SER A 14 1.14 4.63 -21.11
N PRO A 15 0.83 3.54 -20.40
CA PRO A 15 0.19 3.67 -19.11
C PRO A 15 1.05 4.57 -18.23
N ASP A 16 0.45 5.59 -17.63
CA ASP A 16 1.09 6.49 -16.67
C ASP A 16 1.85 5.66 -15.65
N ILE A 17 3.17 5.59 -15.80
CA ILE A 17 4.05 4.98 -14.81
C ILE A 17 4.11 5.98 -13.67
N PRO A 18 3.58 5.67 -12.48
CA PRO A 18 3.67 6.60 -11.37
C PRO A 18 5.14 6.89 -11.07
N ASP A 19 5.49 8.15 -11.08
CA ASP A 19 6.78 8.64 -10.62
C ASP A 19 6.97 8.06 -9.21
N SER A 20 8.06 7.30 -8.97
CA SER A 20 8.30 6.46 -7.81
C SER A 20 7.68 7.04 -6.52
N PRO A 21 6.51 6.60 -6.05
CA PRO A 21 5.98 7.13 -4.81
C PRO A 21 6.85 6.63 -3.66
N ASP A 22 7.13 7.51 -2.70
CA ASP A 22 7.75 7.11 -1.44
C ASP A 22 7.05 5.87 -0.87
N PRO A 23 7.78 4.93 -0.27
CA PRO A 23 7.18 3.74 0.31
C PRO A 23 6.05 4.11 1.26
N GLN A 24 4.85 3.62 0.98
CA GLN A 24 3.67 3.92 1.79
C GLN A 24 3.57 2.91 2.94
N LEU A 25 3.31 3.42 4.15
CA LEU A 25 3.11 2.60 5.32
C LEU A 25 1.62 2.26 5.47
N THR A 26 1.31 1.00 5.70
CA THR A 26 -0.05 0.51 5.97
C THR A 26 -0.03 -0.62 6.99
N LEU A 27 -1.20 -1.18 7.30
CA LEU A 27 -1.32 -2.34 8.16
C LEU A 27 -1.13 -3.64 7.37
N ALA A 28 -0.55 -4.65 8.00
CA ALA A 28 -0.59 -6.01 7.47
C ALA A 28 -2.04 -6.50 7.39
N ARG A 29 -2.35 -7.32 6.37
CA ARG A 29 -3.66 -7.97 6.25
C ARG A 29 -3.89 -8.98 7.37
N GLY A 30 -5.15 -9.26 7.65
CA GLY A 30 -5.57 -10.20 8.68
C GLY A 30 -5.86 -9.52 10.01
N ASP A 31 -5.99 -10.36 11.04
CA ASP A 31 -6.37 -9.90 12.38
C ASP A 31 -5.27 -9.07 13.03
N GLN A 32 -5.69 -7.97 13.63
CA GLN A 32 -4.86 -7.07 14.39
C GLN A 32 -5.26 -7.08 15.87
N PRO A 33 -4.34 -6.74 16.79
CA PRO A 33 -4.65 -6.67 18.21
C PRO A 33 -5.78 -5.68 18.53
N GLU A 34 -6.65 -6.02 19.46
CA GLU A 34 -7.60 -5.10 20.06
C GLU A 34 -6.98 -4.43 21.28
N ILE A 35 -7.25 -3.17 21.49
CA ILE A 35 -6.84 -2.40 22.67
C ILE A 35 -8.08 -2.03 23.47
N ASP A 36 -8.02 -2.25 24.78
CA ASP A 36 -9.00 -1.76 25.75
C ASP A 36 -8.36 -0.63 26.56
N LEU A 37 -8.83 0.58 26.35
CA LEU A 37 -8.43 1.76 27.11
C LEU A 37 -9.52 2.08 28.13
N GLU A 38 -9.20 1.99 29.43
CA GLU A 38 -10.11 2.38 30.51
C GLU A 38 -9.82 3.81 30.97
N ILE A 39 -10.83 4.66 30.96
CA ILE A 39 -10.79 6.02 31.50
C ILE A 39 -12.04 6.26 32.33
N LYS A 40 -11.90 6.54 33.63
CA LYS A 40 -13.01 6.76 34.56
C LYS A 40 -14.10 5.68 34.45
N ARG A 41 -13.68 4.43 34.41
CA ARG A 41 -14.50 3.22 34.23
C ARG A 41 -15.23 3.11 32.87
N SER A 42 -15.10 4.07 31.98
CA SER A 42 -15.50 3.89 30.59
C SER A 42 -14.43 3.06 29.85
N HIS A 43 -14.86 2.11 29.03
CA HIS A 43 -13.99 1.30 28.21
C HIS A 43 -14.07 1.74 26.75
N PHE A 44 -12.92 1.95 26.15
CA PHE A 44 -12.77 2.30 24.74
C PHE A 44 -12.05 1.13 24.03
N LEU A 45 -12.83 0.29 23.36
CA LEU A 45 -12.32 -0.88 22.65
C LEU A 45 -11.94 -0.47 21.24
N ALA A 46 -10.65 -0.39 20.96
CA ALA A 46 -10.12 0.05 19.67
C ALA A 46 -9.68 -1.13 18.83
N ARG A 47 -10.08 -1.12 17.56
CA ARG A 47 -9.68 -2.07 16.53
C ARG A 47 -9.27 -1.33 15.28
N ALA A 48 -8.23 -1.82 14.62
CA ALA A 48 -7.78 -1.31 13.33
C ALA A 48 -7.66 -2.45 12.33
N GLN A 49 -7.88 -2.16 11.05
CA GLN A 49 -7.73 -3.13 9.98
C GLN A 49 -7.32 -2.42 8.70
N ARG A 50 -6.56 -3.12 7.87
CA ARG A 50 -6.29 -2.68 6.51
C ARG A 50 -7.57 -2.65 5.69
N ALA A 51 -7.76 -1.57 4.96
CA ALA A 51 -8.86 -1.39 4.02
C ALA A 51 -8.34 -0.66 2.78
N ASP A 52 -8.32 -1.33 1.63
CA ASP A 52 -7.79 -0.76 0.40
C ASP A 52 -8.82 0.07 -0.38
N CYS A 53 -10.08 0.05 0.05
CA CYS A 53 -11.16 0.83 -0.54
C CYS A 53 -12.25 1.12 0.51
N GLU A 54 -13.19 2.03 0.17
CA GLU A 54 -14.31 2.38 1.07
C GLU A 54 -15.19 1.17 1.40
N GLU A 55 -15.40 0.26 0.46
CA GLU A 55 -16.21 -0.93 0.68
C GLU A 55 -15.61 -1.82 1.78
N GLU A 56 -14.31 -2.06 1.74
CA GLU A 56 -13.61 -2.82 2.78
C GLU A 56 -13.66 -2.10 4.14
N ALA A 57 -13.48 -0.77 4.16
CA ALA A 57 -13.59 0.01 5.38
C ALA A 57 -14.99 -0.08 6.01
N ARG A 58 -16.04 0.06 5.21
CA ARG A 58 -17.42 -0.07 5.67
C ARG A 58 -17.75 -1.48 6.15
N ALA A 59 -17.26 -2.50 5.46
CA ALA A 59 -17.42 -3.89 5.88
C ALA A 59 -16.77 -4.16 7.24
N PHE A 60 -15.56 -3.62 7.46
CA PHE A 60 -14.88 -3.70 8.74
C PHE A 60 -15.67 -3.01 9.87
N ILE A 61 -16.15 -1.78 9.64
CA ILE A 61 -16.97 -1.05 10.61
C ILE A 61 -18.23 -1.85 10.97
N ALA A 62 -18.92 -2.41 9.97
CA ALA A 62 -20.10 -3.22 10.18
C ALA A 62 -19.78 -4.50 10.98
N ALA A 63 -18.66 -5.16 10.71
CA ALA A 63 -18.23 -6.35 11.44
C ALA A 63 -17.95 -6.04 12.92
N VAL A 64 -17.27 -4.92 13.23
CA VAL A 64 -17.02 -4.49 14.60
C VAL A 64 -18.32 -4.12 15.30
N ARG A 65 -19.24 -3.43 14.63
CA ARG A 65 -20.58 -3.11 15.17
C ARG A 65 -21.34 -4.37 15.55
N SER A 66 -21.30 -5.39 14.71
CA SER A 66 -21.96 -6.68 14.97
C SER A 66 -21.32 -7.44 16.15
N ARG A 67 -20.02 -7.24 16.39
CA ARG A 67 -19.32 -7.87 17.51
C ARG A 67 -19.75 -7.31 18.88
N TYR A 68 -20.15 -6.03 18.91
CA TYR A 68 -20.56 -5.34 20.13
C TYR A 68 -21.96 -4.74 19.97
N PRO A 69 -23.01 -5.58 19.86
CA PRO A 69 -24.37 -5.11 19.52
C PRO A 69 -25.04 -4.28 20.63
N ASP A 70 -24.55 -4.39 21.86
CA ASP A 70 -25.00 -3.66 23.03
C ASP A 70 -24.28 -2.30 23.24
N ALA A 71 -23.25 -2.01 22.44
CA ALA A 71 -22.55 -0.74 22.49
C ALA A 71 -23.33 0.35 21.73
N ARG A 72 -23.33 1.59 22.26
CA ARG A 72 -24.07 2.71 21.69
C ARG A 72 -23.25 3.55 20.70
N HIS A 73 -21.92 3.50 20.81
CA HIS A 73 -21.01 4.42 20.13
C HIS A 73 -19.83 3.67 19.48
N PRO A 74 -20.04 2.96 18.37
CA PRO A 74 -18.95 2.44 17.54
C PRO A 74 -18.46 3.55 16.58
N CYS A 75 -17.65 4.47 17.10
CA CYS A 75 -17.09 5.58 16.34
C CYS A 75 -16.02 5.09 15.37
N SER A 76 -15.86 5.73 14.24
CA SER A 76 -14.96 5.27 13.19
C SER A 76 -14.23 6.38 12.46
N ALA A 77 -13.08 6.03 11.89
CA ALA A 77 -12.36 6.83 10.93
C ALA A 77 -11.62 5.93 9.94
N TYR A 78 -11.51 6.35 8.69
CA TYR A 78 -10.68 5.64 7.73
C TYR A 78 -10.07 6.59 6.70
N ILE A 79 -8.90 6.17 6.19
CA ILE A 79 -8.21 6.75 5.06
C ILE A 79 -7.95 5.63 4.07
N VAL A 80 -8.54 5.73 2.88
CA VAL A 80 -8.39 4.71 1.84
C VAL A 80 -7.93 5.33 0.52
N PRO A 81 -7.12 4.63 -0.27
CA PRO A 81 -6.66 5.13 -1.55
C PRO A 81 -7.83 5.27 -2.53
N SER A 82 -7.71 6.22 -3.44
CA SER A 82 -8.61 6.42 -4.56
C SER A 82 -7.78 6.54 -5.83
N PRO A 83 -7.84 5.59 -6.76
CA PRO A 83 -7.04 5.63 -7.99
C PRO A 83 -7.25 6.92 -8.77
N GLY A 84 -6.14 7.63 -9.09
CA GLY A 84 -6.17 8.88 -9.86
C GLY A 84 -6.77 10.09 -9.13
N ALA A 85 -6.99 9.99 -7.81
CA ALA A 85 -7.57 11.05 -6.99
C ALA A 85 -6.93 11.07 -5.59
N PRO A 86 -7.09 12.15 -4.81
CA PRO A 86 -6.66 12.17 -3.41
C PRO A 86 -7.32 11.06 -2.59
N PRO A 87 -6.67 10.57 -1.52
CA PRO A 87 -7.24 9.58 -0.63
C PRO A 87 -8.61 10.00 -0.09
N ILE A 88 -9.50 9.04 0.09
CA ILE A 88 -10.81 9.27 0.69
C ILE A 88 -10.67 9.16 2.19
N GLU A 89 -11.09 10.20 2.89
CA GLU A 89 -11.10 10.26 4.35
C GLU A 89 -12.54 10.41 4.85
N ARG A 90 -12.91 9.59 5.83
CA ARG A 90 -14.23 9.63 6.47
C ARG A 90 -14.09 9.43 7.97
N SER A 91 -15.02 10.01 8.71
CA SER A 91 -15.16 9.80 10.15
C SER A 91 -16.62 9.81 10.57
N SER A 92 -16.93 9.20 11.71
CA SER A 92 -18.25 9.17 12.30
C SER A 92 -18.16 9.21 13.81
N ASP A 93 -18.92 10.13 14.43
CA ASP A 93 -19.08 10.19 15.88
C ASP A 93 -20.06 9.14 16.42
N ASP A 94 -20.88 8.57 15.57
CA ASP A 94 -21.86 7.51 15.86
C ASP A 94 -22.61 7.71 17.20
N GLY A 95 -23.22 8.87 17.35
CA GLY A 95 -24.01 9.23 18.53
C GLY A 95 -23.25 9.89 19.69
N GLU A 96 -21.93 9.99 19.64
CA GLU A 96 -21.18 10.87 20.55
C GLU A 96 -21.42 12.36 20.19
N PRO A 97 -21.18 13.30 21.08
CA PRO A 97 -21.31 14.72 20.76
C PRO A 97 -20.45 15.09 19.54
N SER A 98 -21.00 15.93 18.66
CA SER A 98 -20.36 16.30 17.40
C SER A 98 -18.90 16.73 17.56
N GLY A 99 -18.01 16.12 16.79
CA GLY A 99 -16.58 16.44 16.76
C GLY A 99 -15.75 15.86 17.91
N THR A 100 -16.33 15.04 18.79
CA THR A 100 -15.63 14.51 19.98
C THR A 100 -15.00 13.14 19.80
N ALA A 101 -15.33 12.44 18.73
CA ALA A 101 -14.87 11.06 18.51
C ALA A 101 -14.28 10.87 17.10
N GLY A 102 -15.08 10.92 16.05
CA GLY A 102 -14.66 10.62 14.69
C GLY A 102 -13.55 11.54 14.18
N GLN A 103 -13.67 12.82 14.36
CA GLN A 103 -12.67 13.79 13.91
C GLN A 103 -11.32 13.65 14.64
N PRO A 104 -11.26 13.52 15.97
CA PRO A 104 -10.02 13.20 16.68
C PRO A 104 -9.36 11.91 16.24
N MET A 105 -10.16 10.87 15.94
CA MET A 105 -9.65 9.61 15.41
C MET A 105 -9.04 9.79 14.02
N LEU A 106 -9.70 10.53 13.13
CA LEU A 106 -9.21 10.81 11.77
C LEU A 106 -7.91 11.62 11.79
N GLU A 107 -7.81 12.64 12.63
CA GLU A 107 -6.59 13.45 12.81
C GLU A 107 -5.42 12.60 13.31
N THR A 108 -5.67 11.71 14.28
CA THR A 108 -4.67 10.76 14.77
C THR A 108 -4.22 9.80 13.68
N LEU A 109 -5.15 9.29 12.87
CA LEU A 109 -4.85 8.42 11.75
C LEU A 109 -3.99 9.13 10.68
N ARG A 110 -4.32 10.38 10.32
CA ARG A 110 -3.48 11.20 9.44
C ARG A 110 -2.06 11.36 9.97
N SER A 111 -1.94 11.70 11.26
CA SER A 111 -0.64 11.92 11.91
C SER A 111 0.22 10.66 11.99
N SER A 112 -0.40 9.48 11.94
CA SER A 112 0.32 8.20 11.93
C SER A 112 1.07 7.93 10.63
N GLY A 113 0.73 8.61 9.55
CA GLY A 113 1.27 8.37 8.21
C GLY A 113 0.77 7.09 7.54
N LEU A 114 -0.16 6.36 8.17
CA LEU A 114 -0.74 5.14 7.61
C LEU A 114 -1.77 5.46 6.54
N THR A 115 -1.70 4.76 5.43
CA THR A 115 -2.74 4.73 4.39
C THR A 115 -3.51 3.41 4.42
N ALA A 116 -4.59 3.31 3.66
CA ALA A 116 -5.38 2.08 3.53
C ALA A 116 -5.74 1.47 4.89
N THR A 117 -6.23 2.28 5.81
CA THR A 117 -6.46 1.89 7.21
C THR A 117 -7.80 2.40 7.70
N ALA A 118 -8.55 1.53 8.37
CA ALA A 118 -9.78 1.84 9.09
C ALA A 118 -9.62 1.56 10.58
N VAL A 119 -10.19 2.42 11.41
CA VAL A 119 -10.18 2.31 12.88
C VAL A 119 -11.60 2.43 13.40
N VAL A 120 -11.96 1.56 14.33
CA VAL A 120 -13.23 1.65 15.09
C VAL A 120 -12.90 1.65 16.56
N VAL A 121 -13.48 2.60 17.29
CA VAL A 121 -13.41 2.66 18.77
C VAL A 121 -14.82 2.54 19.31
N THR A 122 -15.08 1.47 20.01
CA THR A 122 -16.37 1.17 20.64
C THR A 122 -16.32 1.53 22.11
N ARG A 123 -17.20 2.43 22.55
CA ARG A 123 -17.23 2.89 23.93
C ARG A 123 -18.32 2.22 24.73
N TYR A 124 -17.97 1.77 25.94
CA TYR A 124 -18.88 1.39 27.02
C TYR A 124 -18.83 2.43 28.14
N PHE A 125 -19.96 3.04 28.46
CA PHE A 125 -20.03 4.09 29.48
C PHE A 125 -19.80 3.54 30.90
N GLY A 126 -18.94 4.19 31.66
CA GLY A 126 -18.56 3.78 33.03
C GLY A 126 -19.30 4.49 34.15
N GLY A 127 -20.35 5.25 33.86
CA GLY A 127 -21.14 5.96 34.86
C GLY A 127 -20.63 7.36 35.22
N THR A 128 -19.49 7.79 34.67
CA THR A 128 -18.91 9.11 34.88
C THR A 128 -18.75 9.83 33.54
N LEU A 129 -19.23 11.05 33.41
CA LEU A 129 -19.06 11.87 32.22
C LEU A 129 -17.60 12.31 32.09
N LEU A 130 -17.05 12.21 30.89
CA LEU A 130 -15.70 12.66 30.58
C LEU A 130 -15.64 14.12 30.15
N GLY A 131 -16.76 14.70 29.71
CA GLY A 131 -16.82 16.00 29.03
C GLY A 131 -16.26 15.90 27.59
N THR A 132 -16.47 16.96 26.81
CA THR A 132 -16.06 17.01 25.41
C THR A 132 -14.53 16.86 25.24
N GLY A 133 -13.75 17.58 26.04
CA GLY A 133 -12.28 17.48 26.03
C GLY A 133 -11.77 16.12 26.47
N GLY A 134 -12.44 15.48 27.43
CA GLY A 134 -12.12 14.12 27.87
C GLY A 134 -12.41 13.08 26.80
N LEU A 135 -13.53 13.22 26.07
CA LEU A 135 -13.86 12.35 24.94
C LEU A 135 -12.84 12.47 23.81
N VAL A 136 -12.52 13.69 23.40
CA VAL A 136 -11.51 13.94 22.36
C VAL A 136 -10.19 13.26 22.69
N ARG A 137 -9.71 13.41 23.91
CA ARG A 137 -8.47 12.77 24.36
C ARG A 137 -8.58 11.24 24.40
N ALA A 138 -9.69 10.71 24.86
CA ALA A 138 -9.91 9.26 24.96
C ALA A 138 -9.92 8.60 23.56
N TYR A 139 -10.66 9.16 22.61
CA TYR A 139 -10.72 8.63 21.25
C TYR A 139 -9.39 8.77 20.52
N SER A 140 -8.68 9.90 20.69
CA SER A 140 -7.33 10.08 20.14
C SER A 140 -6.34 9.08 20.74
N GLU A 141 -6.34 8.87 22.05
CA GLU A 141 -5.43 7.96 22.72
C GLU A 141 -5.72 6.50 22.37
N ALA A 142 -6.97 6.07 22.33
CA ALA A 142 -7.36 4.73 21.92
C ALA A 142 -6.90 4.44 20.48
N THR A 143 -7.08 5.40 19.57
CA THR A 143 -6.61 5.30 18.19
C THR A 143 -5.09 5.21 18.11
N THR A 144 -4.37 6.05 18.84
CA THR A 144 -2.90 6.02 18.91
C THR A 144 -2.40 4.65 19.35
N ARG A 145 -2.98 4.10 20.40
CA ARG A 145 -2.56 2.81 20.97
C ARG A 145 -2.84 1.64 20.05
N VAL A 146 -4.00 1.59 19.42
CA VAL A 146 -4.33 0.48 18.51
C VAL A 146 -3.45 0.50 17.25
N LEU A 147 -3.16 1.69 16.71
CA LEU A 147 -2.24 1.82 15.58
C LEU A 147 -0.79 1.47 15.94
N ALA A 148 -0.36 1.77 17.16
CA ALA A 148 0.97 1.40 17.64
C ALA A 148 1.11 -0.11 17.86
N ALA A 149 0.05 -0.80 18.27
CA ALA A 149 0.04 -2.24 18.49
C ALA A 149 -0.14 -3.05 17.20
N ALA A 150 -0.62 -2.43 16.12
CA ALA A 150 -0.89 -3.10 14.88
C ALA A 150 0.40 -3.47 14.12
N LYS A 151 0.37 -4.62 13.46
CA LYS A 151 1.44 -5.02 12.53
C LYS A 151 1.38 -4.17 11.29
N ARG A 152 2.52 -3.61 10.91
CA ARG A 152 2.67 -2.70 9.77
C ARG A 152 3.46 -3.35 8.66
N VAL A 153 3.17 -2.94 7.44
CA VAL A 153 3.93 -3.28 6.23
C VAL A 153 4.19 -2.02 5.43
N ARG A 154 5.21 -2.08 4.61
CA ARG A 154 5.56 -1.02 3.67
C ARG A 154 5.13 -1.46 2.28
N LEU A 155 4.35 -0.62 1.60
CA LEU A 155 4.01 -0.79 0.20
C LEU A 155 5.05 -0.10 -0.65
N THR A 156 5.63 -0.81 -1.61
CA THR A 156 6.56 -0.24 -2.59
C THR A 156 6.20 -0.72 -3.98
N THR A 157 6.49 0.11 -4.99
CA THR A 157 6.28 -0.26 -6.39
C THR A 157 7.53 -0.96 -6.91
N ARG A 158 7.33 -2.10 -7.59
CA ARG A 158 8.37 -2.78 -8.36
C ARG A 158 8.05 -2.66 -9.83
N TYR A 159 9.04 -2.27 -10.61
CA TYR A 159 8.93 -2.13 -12.07
C TYR A 159 9.39 -3.41 -12.72
N LEU A 160 8.57 -3.93 -13.65
CA LEU A 160 8.76 -5.22 -14.29
C LEU A 160 9.43 -5.05 -15.65
N TRP A 161 10.41 -5.90 -15.92
CA TRP A 161 11.16 -5.91 -17.17
C TRP A 161 11.26 -7.32 -17.72
N GLU A 162 11.29 -7.43 -19.03
CA GLU A 162 11.58 -8.68 -19.73
C GLU A 162 12.82 -8.50 -20.60
N ALA A 163 13.69 -9.50 -20.56
CA ALA A 163 14.85 -9.58 -21.44
C ALA A 163 14.84 -10.90 -22.20
N GLN A 164 14.91 -10.84 -23.53
CA GLN A 164 15.04 -12.02 -24.38
C GLN A 164 16.51 -12.38 -24.55
N ILE A 165 16.88 -13.61 -24.17
CA ILE A 165 18.25 -14.10 -24.22
C ILE A 165 18.25 -15.40 -25.03
N PRO A 166 19.21 -15.62 -25.96
CA PRO A 166 19.37 -16.92 -26.61
C PRO A 166 19.49 -18.04 -25.56
N VAL A 167 18.81 -19.16 -25.80
CA VAL A 167 18.78 -20.30 -24.84
C VAL A 167 20.19 -20.74 -24.43
N ALA A 168 21.16 -20.70 -25.35
CA ALA A 168 22.54 -21.08 -25.08
C ALA A 168 23.23 -20.19 -24.02
N ASP A 169 22.80 -18.92 -23.90
CA ASP A 169 23.39 -17.94 -22.98
C ASP A 169 22.54 -17.70 -21.73
N ALA A 170 21.28 -18.10 -21.72
CA ALA A 170 20.30 -17.71 -20.71
C ALA A 170 20.74 -18.11 -19.28
N GLY A 171 21.28 -19.29 -19.06
CA GLY A 171 21.74 -19.72 -17.75
C GLY A 171 22.92 -18.90 -17.24
N ARG A 172 23.87 -18.56 -18.11
CA ARG A 172 25.00 -17.70 -17.77
C ARG A 172 24.53 -16.29 -17.44
N VAL A 173 23.68 -15.71 -18.28
CA VAL A 173 23.15 -14.36 -18.10
C VAL A 173 22.35 -14.25 -16.80
N GLU A 174 21.49 -15.22 -16.51
CA GLU A 174 20.74 -15.27 -15.27
C GLU A 174 21.68 -15.31 -14.04
N ALA A 175 22.71 -16.16 -14.06
CA ALA A 175 23.68 -16.24 -12.97
C ALA A 175 24.44 -14.91 -12.76
N GLU A 176 24.84 -14.26 -13.83
CA GLU A 176 25.53 -12.97 -13.77
C GLU A 176 24.63 -11.84 -13.28
N LEU A 177 23.34 -11.84 -13.66
CA LEU A 177 22.34 -10.88 -13.14
C LEU A 177 22.11 -11.05 -11.64
N ARG A 178 21.96 -12.29 -11.16
CA ARG A 178 21.86 -12.58 -9.72
C ARG A 178 23.10 -12.12 -8.96
N ALA A 179 24.27 -12.40 -9.50
CA ALA A 179 25.54 -11.95 -8.91
C ALA A 179 25.69 -10.41 -8.93
N ALA A 180 25.19 -9.74 -9.95
CA ALA A 180 25.16 -8.26 -10.01
C ALA A 180 24.24 -7.69 -8.92
N SER A 181 23.06 -8.29 -8.71
CA SER A 181 22.15 -7.93 -7.62
C SER A 181 22.84 -8.02 -6.25
N GLU A 182 23.53 -9.11 -5.98
CA GLU A 182 24.25 -9.31 -4.72
C GLU A 182 25.39 -8.32 -4.50
N ARG A 183 26.09 -7.90 -5.56
CA ARG A 183 27.26 -7.00 -5.49
C ARG A 183 26.97 -5.50 -5.43
N GLY A 184 25.72 -5.09 -5.48
CA GLY A 184 25.38 -3.67 -5.36
C GLY A 184 24.27 -3.15 -6.25
N ALA A 185 23.71 -3.99 -7.14
CA ALA A 185 22.48 -3.70 -7.84
C ALA A 185 21.28 -4.22 -7.01
N HIS A 186 21.22 -3.86 -5.73
CA HIS A 186 20.23 -4.38 -4.76
C HIS A 186 18.79 -4.06 -5.13
N ASP A 187 18.59 -3.11 -6.01
CA ASP A 187 17.30 -2.77 -6.60
C ASP A 187 16.86 -3.75 -7.71
N LEU A 188 17.80 -4.50 -8.30
CA LEU A 188 17.53 -5.49 -9.35
C LEU A 188 17.26 -6.87 -8.75
N SER A 189 16.17 -7.51 -9.19
CA SER A 189 15.88 -8.91 -8.86
C SER A 189 15.56 -9.70 -10.12
N VAL A 190 16.03 -10.95 -10.17
CA VAL A 190 15.60 -11.93 -11.17
C VAL A 190 14.45 -12.75 -10.58
N GLU A 191 13.25 -12.62 -11.16
CA GLU A 191 12.04 -13.26 -10.63
C GLU A 191 11.85 -14.65 -11.19
N ASP A 192 11.87 -14.78 -12.52
CA ASP A 192 11.58 -16.04 -13.21
C ASP A 192 12.28 -16.07 -14.57
N THR A 193 12.40 -17.28 -15.13
CA THR A 193 12.92 -17.53 -16.46
C THR A 193 12.00 -18.45 -17.21
N THR A 194 11.40 -17.98 -18.29
CA THR A 194 10.56 -18.79 -19.18
C THR A 194 11.40 -19.27 -20.36
N TRP A 195 11.53 -20.59 -20.47
CA TRP A 195 12.34 -21.22 -21.52
C TRP A 195 11.53 -21.47 -22.79
N GLY A 196 11.99 -20.92 -23.90
CA GLY A 196 11.47 -21.19 -25.25
C GLY A 196 12.39 -22.08 -26.06
N ALA A 197 12.04 -22.31 -27.32
CA ALA A 197 12.83 -23.18 -28.20
C ALA A 197 14.18 -22.55 -28.62
N THR A 198 14.21 -21.24 -28.85
CA THR A 198 15.40 -20.50 -29.32
C THR A 198 15.86 -19.44 -28.33
N HIS A 199 14.93 -18.87 -27.58
CA HIS A 199 15.17 -17.82 -26.58
C HIS A 199 14.49 -18.15 -25.27
N ALA A 200 15.11 -17.72 -24.20
CA ALA A 200 14.48 -17.62 -22.88
C ALA A 200 14.09 -16.17 -22.62
N VAL A 201 13.02 -15.96 -21.86
CA VAL A 201 12.59 -14.67 -21.36
C VAL A 201 12.88 -14.58 -19.89
N LEU A 202 13.78 -13.69 -19.50
CA LEU A 202 14.06 -13.39 -18.09
C LEU A 202 13.12 -12.29 -17.62
N ALA A 203 12.35 -12.57 -16.55
CA ALA A 203 11.54 -11.60 -15.85
C ALA A 203 12.36 -10.96 -14.72
N LEU A 204 12.52 -9.65 -14.79
CA LEU A 204 13.35 -8.86 -13.89
C LEU A 204 12.49 -7.79 -13.22
N THR A 205 12.89 -7.35 -12.03
CA THR A 205 12.25 -6.22 -11.35
C THR A 205 13.28 -5.23 -10.84
N THR A 206 12.90 -3.94 -10.82
CA THR A 206 13.69 -2.84 -10.27
C THR A 206 12.84 -1.94 -9.38
N ASP A 207 13.49 -1.10 -8.56
CA ASP A 207 12.83 -0.10 -7.71
C ASP A 207 12.48 1.19 -8.48
N SER A 208 13.09 1.40 -9.64
CA SER A 208 12.92 2.60 -10.46
C SER A 208 12.30 2.28 -11.81
N PRO A 209 11.45 3.17 -12.35
CA PRO A 209 10.96 3.06 -13.73
C PRO A 209 12.02 3.41 -14.78
N ASP A 210 13.18 3.96 -14.36
CA ASP A 210 14.26 4.33 -15.26
C ASP A 210 15.01 3.09 -15.76
N ALA A 211 14.93 2.86 -17.06
CA ALA A 211 15.57 1.72 -17.74
C ALA A 211 17.10 1.84 -17.84
N THR A 212 17.71 2.99 -17.56
CA THR A 212 19.12 3.27 -17.85
C THR A 212 20.03 2.23 -17.19
N ARG A 213 19.89 2.03 -15.90
CA ARG A 213 20.75 1.11 -15.15
C ARG A 213 20.58 -0.36 -15.56
N ILE A 214 19.36 -0.83 -15.73
CA ILE A 214 19.12 -2.21 -16.16
C ILE A 214 19.59 -2.45 -17.60
N THR A 215 19.48 -1.43 -18.46
CA THR A 215 20.01 -1.46 -19.83
C THR A 215 21.54 -1.60 -19.83
N GLU A 216 22.23 -0.83 -19.01
CA GLU A 216 23.69 -0.89 -18.88
C GLU A 216 24.16 -2.25 -18.36
N ILE A 217 23.48 -2.80 -17.33
CA ILE A 217 23.81 -4.10 -16.77
C ILE A 217 23.61 -5.21 -17.81
N LEU A 218 22.48 -5.23 -18.50
CA LEU A 218 22.21 -6.21 -19.55
C LEU A 218 23.19 -6.09 -20.72
N ALA A 219 23.49 -4.87 -21.17
CA ALA A 219 24.45 -4.63 -22.24
C ALA A 219 25.85 -5.14 -21.88
N ALA A 220 26.30 -4.92 -20.67
CA ALA A 220 27.58 -5.41 -20.18
C ALA A 220 27.65 -6.96 -20.14
N ILE A 221 26.61 -7.61 -19.65
CA ILE A 221 26.55 -9.07 -19.50
C ILE A 221 26.38 -9.77 -20.86
N THR A 222 25.64 -9.15 -21.80
CA THR A 222 25.28 -9.75 -23.09
C THR A 222 26.10 -9.17 -24.26
N ALA A 223 27.11 -8.35 -23.99
CA ALA A 223 27.86 -7.61 -25.01
C ALA A 223 26.94 -6.82 -25.99
N GLY A 224 25.90 -6.22 -25.46
CA GLY A 224 24.91 -5.47 -26.24
C GLY A 224 23.86 -6.35 -26.95
N GLY A 225 23.85 -7.64 -26.70
CA GLY A 225 22.94 -8.60 -27.35
C GLY A 225 21.50 -8.61 -26.86
N ALA A 226 21.22 -7.96 -25.70
CA ALA A 226 19.87 -7.87 -25.13
C ALA A 226 19.61 -6.50 -24.51
N ALA A 227 18.34 -6.09 -24.58
CA ALA A 227 17.84 -4.88 -23.94
C ALA A 227 16.57 -5.18 -23.14
N PRO A 228 16.31 -4.45 -22.04
CA PRO A 228 15.10 -4.64 -21.26
C PRO A 228 13.88 -4.07 -22.00
N ARG A 229 12.76 -4.75 -21.90
CA ARG A 229 11.45 -4.26 -22.32
C ARG A 229 10.58 -4.09 -21.08
N SER A 230 9.93 -2.94 -20.92
CA SER A 230 9.00 -2.72 -19.82
C SER A 230 7.82 -3.69 -19.92
N ALA A 231 7.50 -4.32 -18.78
CA ALA A 231 6.38 -5.23 -18.61
C ALA A 231 5.38 -4.73 -17.56
N GLY A 232 5.41 -3.43 -17.25
CA GLY A 232 4.52 -2.79 -16.28
C GLY A 232 5.14 -2.65 -14.88
N HIS A 233 4.27 -2.60 -13.88
CA HIS A 233 4.67 -2.48 -12.48
C HIS A 233 3.69 -3.23 -11.58
N ARG A 234 4.10 -3.50 -10.35
CA ARG A 234 3.24 -4.05 -9.30
C ARG A 234 3.60 -3.45 -7.94
N VAL A 235 2.62 -3.38 -7.04
CA VAL A 235 2.86 -3.02 -5.64
C VAL A 235 3.17 -4.30 -4.85
N VAL A 236 4.21 -4.26 -4.04
CA VAL A 236 4.63 -5.36 -3.17
C VAL A 236 4.63 -4.91 -1.71
N GLU A 237 4.42 -5.85 -0.81
CA GLU A 237 4.47 -5.63 0.63
C GLU A 237 5.82 -6.09 1.18
N LEU A 238 6.48 -5.21 1.91
CA LEU A 238 7.72 -5.50 2.63
C LEU A 238 7.49 -5.31 4.13
N PRO A 239 8.23 -6.00 5.00
CA PRO A 239 8.22 -5.71 6.43
C PRO A 239 8.53 -4.23 6.69
N ALA A 240 7.78 -3.62 7.64
CA ALA A 240 7.98 -2.22 8.03
C ALA A 240 9.10 -2.08 9.05
#